data_e9da5ccad83fa0254f8aacd045a52c73
#
_entry.id   e9da5ccad83fa0254f8aacd045a52c73
#
_cell.length_a   1.000
_cell.length_b   1.000
_cell.length_c   1.000
_cell.angle_alpha   90.00
_cell.angle_beta   90.00
_cell.angle_gamma   90.00
#
_symmetry.space_group_name_H-M   'P 1'
#
loop_
_entity.id
_entity.type
_entity.pdbx_description
1 polymer ?
#
loop_
_entity_poly.entity_id
_entity_poly.type
_entity_poly.pdbx_seq_one_letter_code
_entity_poly.pdbx_strand_id
1 'polypeptide(L)'
;MLRFIRISVAQKAEIRMEGVRMGNNGRNVRLSKQQIERRRKKRIQKRIFYISLTVVLLILLFYIRNLNASLEEIQTTLKRLDTQRYGVSDTESYGIDEEESGEIDYVGSINAVDVSKPVERTEEEVLKRLSELGQSHSVIQKIYENHSQYPKDLLAALANNPEMADFAAGYLNEHKDNVSGLTAAEKEQDFPLFLQWDPRWGYRSYGTDSCIGLAGCGPTCLSMALFYLTGDENLTPDKIAEYSMENGYYVDGTGTAWALMEDVPKLYGINVTKLSAEESNIRAILDNGGVVICSVGRGEFTTSGHYILIYGYDSEGLLINDPNCVARSNQKWIFSEIRWQIKNIWGYIPTGQNVVNKKIVSVLYE
;
A
#
# COMPACT_ATOMS: atom_id res chain seq x y z
N MET A 1 -10.28 11.17 -42.36
CA MET A 1 -11.03 10.46 -43.39
C MET A 1 -12.52 10.70 -43.17
N LEU A 2 -13.03 11.78 -43.77
CA LEU A 2 -14.39 12.29 -43.62
C LEU A 2 -15.33 11.53 -44.57
N ARG A 3 -16.15 10.62 -44.06
CA ARG A 3 -17.31 10.11 -44.81
C ARG A 3 -18.52 10.97 -44.47
N PHE A 4 -18.91 11.81 -45.43
CA PHE A 4 -20.17 12.53 -45.44
C PHE A 4 -21.33 11.53 -45.38
N ILE A 5 -22.15 11.61 -44.29
CA ILE A 5 -23.40 10.85 -44.20
C ILE A 5 -24.39 11.53 -45.15
N ARG A 6 -24.66 10.89 -46.28
CA ARG A 6 -25.77 11.24 -47.15
C ARG A 6 -27.08 10.89 -46.44
N ILE A 7 -27.82 11.88 -46.03
CA ILE A 7 -29.19 11.71 -45.53
C ILE A 7 -30.06 11.22 -46.65
N SER A 8 -30.55 9.98 -46.54
CA SER A 8 -31.40 9.33 -47.54
C SER A 8 -32.71 10.11 -47.75
N VAL A 9 -33.21 10.06 -48.97
CA VAL A 9 -34.48 10.67 -49.41
C VAL A 9 -35.66 10.14 -48.54
N ALA A 10 -35.55 8.92 -48.00
CA ALA A 10 -36.52 8.34 -47.09
C ALA A 10 -36.69 9.13 -45.79
N GLN A 11 -35.61 9.71 -45.24
CA GLN A 11 -35.68 10.56 -44.05
C GLN A 11 -36.36 11.91 -44.30
N LYS A 12 -36.37 12.40 -45.52
CA LYS A 12 -37.13 13.64 -45.90
C LYS A 12 -38.62 13.38 -46.01
N ALA A 13 -39.05 12.16 -46.34
CA ALA A 13 -40.49 11.79 -46.38
C ALA A 13 -41.09 11.62 -44.99
N GLU A 14 -40.30 11.09 -44.03
CA GLU A 14 -40.71 10.89 -42.64
C GLU A 14 -40.97 12.22 -41.91
N ILE A 15 -40.22 13.28 -42.24
CA ILE A 15 -40.41 14.62 -41.67
C ILE A 15 -41.74 15.27 -42.11
N ARG A 16 -42.30 14.83 -43.24
CA ARG A 16 -43.53 15.40 -43.80
C ARG A 16 -44.79 14.74 -43.25
N MET A 17 -44.71 13.53 -42.68
CA MET A 17 -45.84 12.75 -42.17
C MET A 17 -46.09 12.88 -40.65
N GLU A 18 -45.20 13.51 -39.89
CA GLU A 18 -45.35 13.63 -38.42
C GLU A 18 -46.36 14.70 -37.93
N GLY A 19 -47.03 15.36 -38.86
CA GLY A 19 -48.09 16.35 -38.47
C GLY A 19 -49.45 15.74 -38.14
N VAL A 20 -49.66 14.44 -38.39
CA VAL A 20 -50.97 13.81 -38.25
C VAL A 20 -50.87 12.55 -37.39
N ARG A 21 -51.29 12.61 -36.17
CA ARG A 21 -51.50 11.43 -35.31
C ARG A 21 -52.99 11.12 -35.28
N MET A 22 -53.37 9.96 -35.70
CA MET A 22 -54.78 9.47 -35.54
C MET A 22 -55.04 9.25 -34.05
N GLY A 23 -55.99 9.98 -33.50
CA GLY A 23 -56.52 9.70 -32.17
C GLY A 23 -57.45 8.48 -32.22
N ASN A 24 -57.70 7.82 -31.09
CA ASN A 24 -58.48 6.60 -30.94
C ASN A 24 -59.95 6.71 -31.45
N ASN A 25 -60.38 7.86 -32.00
CA ASN A 25 -61.70 8.12 -32.56
C ASN A 25 -61.63 8.66 -34.01
N GLY A 26 -60.63 8.35 -34.78
CA GLY A 26 -60.56 8.65 -36.22
C GLY A 26 -60.60 10.13 -36.61
N ARG A 27 -60.38 11.08 -35.67
CA ARG A 27 -60.38 12.54 -35.97
C ARG A 27 -58.92 13.02 -36.08
N ASN A 28 -58.58 13.64 -37.22
CA ASN A 28 -57.31 14.32 -37.41
C ASN A 28 -57.19 15.53 -36.46
N VAL A 29 -56.43 15.41 -35.41
CA VAL A 29 -56.14 16.52 -34.49
C VAL A 29 -54.95 17.33 -35.00
N ARG A 30 -55.18 18.51 -35.55
CA ARG A 30 -54.14 19.47 -35.90
C ARG A 30 -53.55 20.06 -34.61
N LEU A 31 -52.29 19.79 -34.38
CA LEU A 31 -51.54 20.41 -33.25
C LEU A 31 -51.52 21.94 -33.41
N SER A 32 -51.77 22.68 -32.32
CA SER A 32 -51.64 24.15 -32.34
C SER A 32 -50.18 24.59 -32.64
N LYS A 33 -50.04 25.76 -33.24
CA LYS A 33 -48.69 26.34 -33.51
C LYS A 33 -47.78 26.30 -32.26
N GLN A 34 -48.31 26.59 -31.08
CA GLN A 34 -47.57 26.56 -29.81
C GLN A 34 -47.11 25.14 -29.42
N GLN A 35 -47.91 24.12 -29.68
CA GLN A 35 -47.56 22.72 -29.38
C GLN A 35 -46.44 22.23 -30.34
N ILE A 36 -46.46 22.63 -31.61
CA ILE A 36 -45.44 22.31 -32.59
C ILE A 36 -44.12 22.97 -32.19
N GLU A 37 -44.15 24.24 -31.75
CA GLU A 37 -42.99 25.00 -31.33
C GLU A 37 -42.34 24.44 -30.04
N ARG A 38 -43.17 24.04 -29.06
CA ARG A 38 -42.69 23.36 -27.82
C ARG A 38 -42.01 22.03 -28.14
N ARG A 39 -42.55 21.23 -29.07
CA ARG A 39 -41.95 19.98 -29.53
C ARG A 39 -40.63 20.23 -30.26
N ARG A 40 -40.54 21.28 -31.10
CA ARG A 40 -39.31 21.68 -31.80
C ARG A 40 -38.23 22.09 -30.81
N LYS A 41 -38.55 22.91 -29.79
CA LYS A 41 -37.64 23.32 -28.72
C LYS A 41 -37.11 22.09 -27.94
N LYS A 42 -37.98 21.19 -27.54
CA LYS A 42 -37.57 19.95 -26.83
C LYS A 42 -36.67 19.05 -27.70
N ARG A 43 -36.92 18.94 -29.01
CA ARG A 43 -36.01 18.18 -29.92
C ARG A 43 -34.65 18.83 -30.08
N ILE A 44 -34.61 20.16 -30.16
CA ILE A 44 -33.36 20.91 -30.24
C ILE A 44 -32.56 20.74 -28.93
N GLN A 45 -33.20 20.89 -27.76
CA GLN A 45 -32.56 20.67 -26.46
C GLN A 45 -31.97 19.25 -26.31
N LYS A 46 -32.75 18.21 -26.71
CA LYS A 46 -32.24 16.84 -26.73
C LYS A 46 -31.02 16.69 -27.65
N ARG A 47 -31.06 17.28 -28.85
CA ARG A 47 -29.92 17.22 -29.78
C ARG A 47 -28.67 17.92 -29.21
N ILE A 48 -28.84 19.09 -28.60
CA ILE A 48 -27.75 19.81 -27.93
C ILE A 48 -27.18 18.96 -26.79
N PHE A 49 -28.04 18.34 -25.96
CA PHE A 49 -27.60 17.46 -24.88
C PHE A 49 -26.78 16.26 -25.39
N TYR A 50 -27.26 15.56 -26.44
CA TYR A 50 -26.48 14.44 -27.01
C TYR A 50 -25.18 14.88 -27.67
N ILE A 51 -25.15 16.06 -28.30
CA ILE A 51 -23.91 16.60 -28.86
C ILE A 51 -22.92 16.95 -27.75
N SER A 52 -23.37 17.59 -26.66
CA SER A 52 -22.48 17.90 -25.53
C SER A 52 -21.98 16.62 -24.84
N LEU A 53 -22.83 15.63 -24.67
CA LEU A 53 -22.42 14.32 -24.10
C LEU A 53 -21.39 13.62 -24.96
N THR A 54 -21.56 13.63 -26.32
CA THR A 54 -20.55 13.06 -27.23
C THR A 54 -19.23 13.82 -27.17
N VAL A 55 -19.25 15.13 -27.05
CA VAL A 55 -18.02 15.94 -26.92
C VAL A 55 -17.30 15.60 -25.60
N VAL A 56 -18.01 15.48 -24.49
CA VAL A 56 -17.44 15.08 -23.20
C VAL A 56 -16.82 13.70 -23.28
N LEU A 57 -17.50 12.73 -23.90
CA LEU A 57 -16.97 11.39 -24.10
C LEU A 57 -15.71 11.37 -24.97
N LEU A 58 -15.65 12.18 -26.02
CA LEU A 58 -14.46 12.29 -26.86
C LEU A 58 -13.29 12.91 -26.10
N ILE A 59 -13.55 13.91 -25.24
CA ILE A 59 -12.52 14.50 -24.36
C ILE A 59 -12.00 13.45 -23.38
N LEU A 60 -12.88 12.69 -22.73
CA LEU A 60 -12.48 11.61 -21.81
C LEU A 60 -11.65 10.54 -22.51
N LEU A 61 -12.05 10.12 -23.71
CA LEU A 61 -11.27 9.15 -24.50
C LEU A 61 -9.89 9.69 -24.89
N PHE A 62 -9.80 10.99 -25.19
CA PHE A 62 -8.52 11.65 -25.46
C PHE A 62 -7.61 11.65 -24.23
N TYR A 63 -8.15 11.97 -23.04
CA TYR A 63 -7.40 11.94 -21.79
C TYR A 63 -6.94 10.51 -21.42
N ILE A 64 -7.82 9.52 -21.56
CA ILE A 64 -7.47 8.10 -21.31
C ILE A 64 -6.35 7.64 -22.25
N ARG A 65 -6.42 8.04 -23.53
CA ARG A 65 -5.38 7.70 -24.50
C ARG A 65 -4.02 8.35 -24.17
N ASN A 66 -4.03 9.61 -23.71
CA ASN A 66 -2.80 10.28 -23.28
C ASN A 66 -2.23 9.67 -22.00
N LEU A 67 -3.07 9.30 -21.04
CA LEU A 67 -2.65 8.58 -19.83
C LEU A 67 -2.01 7.23 -20.17
N ASN A 68 -2.61 6.46 -21.07
CA ASN A 68 -2.03 5.18 -21.49
C ASN A 68 -0.68 5.37 -22.22
N ALA A 69 -0.54 6.40 -23.05
CA ALA A 69 0.74 6.73 -23.70
C ALA A 69 1.83 7.11 -22.68
N SER A 70 1.47 7.89 -21.65
CA SER A 70 2.41 8.22 -20.56
C SER A 70 2.80 7.00 -19.73
N LEU A 71 1.87 6.08 -19.47
CA LEU A 71 2.16 4.81 -18.80
C LEU A 71 3.09 3.91 -19.63
N GLU A 72 2.91 3.83 -20.96
CA GLU A 72 3.82 3.09 -21.84
C GLU A 72 5.22 3.72 -21.88
N GLU A 73 5.32 5.04 -21.81
CA GLU A 73 6.60 5.77 -21.75
C GLU A 73 7.33 5.49 -20.42
N ILE A 74 6.60 5.50 -19.30
CA ILE A 74 7.13 5.14 -17.98
C ILE A 74 7.59 3.68 -17.98
N GLN A 75 6.79 2.75 -18.49
CA GLN A 75 7.16 1.33 -18.56
C GLN A 75 8.37 1.08 -19.46
N THR A 76 8.49 1.81 -20.57
CA THR A 76 9.68 1.73 -21.46
C THR A 76 10.92 2.32 -20.82
N THR A 77 10.77 3.37 -20.03
CA THR A 77 11.87 3.99 -19.29
C THR A 77 12.34 3.07 -18.17
N LEU A 78 11.42 2.48 -17.42
CA LEU A 78 11.71 1.46 -16.40
C LEU A 78 12.40 0.23 -17.02
N LYS A 79 11.92 -0.27 -18.16
CA LYS A 79 12.59 -1.37 -18.88
C LYS A 79 14.00 -1.02 -19.36
N ARG A 80 14.24 0.22 -19.77
CA ARG A 80 15.60 0.67 -20.15
C ARG A 80 16.52 0.75 -18.95
N LEU A 81 16.03 1.24 -17.82
CA LEU A 81 16.78 1.27 -16.56
C LEU A 81 17.10 -0.15 -16.08
N ASP A 82 16.17 -1.07 -16.18
CA ASP A 82 16.36 -2.49 -15.87
C ASP A 82 17.41 -3.14 -16.79
N THR A 83 17.37 -2.87 -18.11
CA THR A 83 18.33 -3.41 -19.06
C THR A 83 19.74 -2.81 -18.86
N GLN A 84 19.85 -1.54 -18.44
CA GLN A 84 21.14 -0.94 -18.08
C GLN A 84 21.69 -1.51 -16.76
N ARG A 85 20.84 -1.95 -15.85
CA ARG A 85 21.21 -2.49 -14.53
C ARG A 85 21.62 -3.97 -14.58
N TYR A 86 21.13 -4.74 -15.54
CA TYR A 86 21.39 -6.19 -15.67
C TYR A 86 22.12 -6.61 -16.95
N GLY A 87 22.55 -5.66 -17.76
CA GLY A 87 23.30 -5.91 -18.99
C GLY A 87 24.81 -5.86 -18.79
N VAL A 88 25.37 -6.68 -17.89
CA VAL A 88 26.82 -6.91 -17.83
C VAL A 88 27.08 -8.37 -18.19
N SER A 89 27.59 -8.55 -19.40
CA SER A 89 28.29 -9.77 -19.82
C SER A 89 29.59 -9.93 -19.04
N ASP A 90 29.92 -11.18 -18.74
CA ASP A 90 31.21 -11.61 -18.18
C ASP A 90 32.41 -10.87 -18.75
N THR A 91 33.23 -10.28 -17.93
CA THR A 91 34.71 -10.44 -17.81
C THR A 91 35.35 -9.31 -17.00
N GLU A 92 36.21 -9.77 -16.07
CA GLU A 92 37.41 -9.12 -15.49
C GLU A 92 37.31 -7.89 -14.60
N SER A 93 37.79 -8.17 -13.40
CA SER A 93 38.36 -7.40 -12.30
C SER A 93 38.94 -5.99 -12.55
N TYR A 94 38.92 -5.25 -11.46
CA TYR A 94 39.71 -4.13 -10.94
C TYR A 94 38.98 -2.80 -10.74
N GLY A 95 39.12 -2.30 -9.52
CA GLY A 95 38.99 -0.88 -9.18
C GLY A 95 37.88 -0.56 -8.21
N ILE A 96 38.21 -0.52 -6.94
CA ILE A 96 37.41 0.11 -5.89
C ILE A 96 37.49 1.62 -6.11
N ASP A 97 36.38 2.27 -6.34
CA ASP A 97 36.20 3.68 -6.01
C ASP A 97 34.86 3.85 -5.26
N GLU A 98 35.00 4.52 -4.12
CA GLU A 98 33.94 4.79 -3.14
C GLU A 98 32.94 5.83 -3.65
N GLU A 99 31.74 5.80 -3.04
CA GLU A 99 30.67 6.81 -3.05
C GLU A 99 29.71 6.81 -4.23
N GLU A 100 28.70 5.93 -4.11
CA GLU A 100 27.31 6.30 -4.38
C GLU A 100 26.41 5.51 -3.42
N SER A 101 25.88 6.18 -2.39
CA SER A 101 24.79 5.65 -1.56
C SER A 101 23.55 5.57 -2.44
N GLY A 102 23.46 4.51 -3.23
CA GLY A 102 22.31 4.22 -4.05
C GLY A 102 21.10 3.99 -3.14
N GLU A 103 20.12 4.86 -3.25
CA GLU A 103 18.78 4.69 -2.72
C GLU A 103 18.24 3.33 -3.20
N ILE A 104 18.19 2.35 -2.30
CA ILE A 104 17.69 1.02 -2.64
C ILE A 104 16.18 1.13 -2.67
N ASP A 105 15.62 1.26 -3.86
CA ASP A 105 14.18 1.22 -4.11
C ASP A 105 13.68 -0.23 -3.94
N TYR A 106 13.22 -0.56 -2.71
CA TYR A 106 12.67 -1.88 -2.39
C TYR A 106 11.29 -2.16 -3.02
N VAL A 107 10.73 -1.22 -3.76
CA VAL A 107 9.39 -1.33 -4.37
C VAL A 107 9.43 -1.96 -5.78
N GLY A 108 10.54 -2.54 -6.19
CA GLY A 108 10.69 -2.98 -7.56
C GLY A 108 10.48 -4.46 -7.81
N SER A 109 9.45 -4.91 -8.38
CA SER A 109 9.19 -6.09 -9.22
C SER A 109 8.07 -7.03 -8.78
N ILE A 110 7.62 -7.02 -7.53
CA ILE A 110 6.52 -7.87 -7.09
C ILE A 110 5.22 -7.08 -7.13
N ASN A 111 4.31 -7.49 -8.01
CA ASN A 111 3.00 -6.87 -8.09
C ASN A 111 2.22 -7.10 -6.78
N ALA A 112 1.55 -6.07 -6.27
CA ALA A 112 0.66 -6.18 -5.11
C ALA A 112 -0.39 -7.30 -5.24
N VAL A 113 -0.68 -7.73 -6.46
CA VAL A 113 -1.60 -8.85 -6.78
C VAL A 113 -1.09 -10.20 -6.26
N ASP A 114 0.25 -10.36 -6.10
CA ASP A 114 0.85 -11.60 -5.60
C ASP A 114 0.77 -11.73 -4.07
N VAL A 115 0.52 -10.62 -3.38
CA VAL A 115 0.35 -10.58 -1.93
C VAL A 115 -1.09 -10.88 -1.58
N SER A 116 -1.32 -12.03 -1.00
CA SER A 116 -2.64 -12.45 -0.53
C SER A 116 -2.73 -12.41 1.00
N LYS A 117 -3.95 -12.60 1.52
CA LYS A 117 -4.16 -12.86 2.95
C LYS A 117 -3.23 -13.99 3.41
N PRO A 118 -2.52 -13.84 4.55
CA PRO A 118 -1.64 -14.88 5.07
C PRO A 118 -2.40 -16.18 5.38
N VAL A 119 -1.83 -17.29 4.95
CA VAL A 119 -2.40 -18.64 5.12
C VAL A 119 -1.37 -19.51 5.81
N GLU A 120 -1.82 -20.29 6.80
CA GLU A 120 -1.00 -21.34 7.38
C GLU A 120 -0.87 -22.50 6.39
N ARG A 121 0.37 -22.91 6.11
CA ARG A 121 0.70 -23.92 5.13
C ARG A 121 1.61 -25.00 5.73
N THR A 122 1.43 -26.21 5.29
CA THR A 122 2.43 -27.30 5.49
C THR A 122 3.69 -26.99 4.68
N GLU A 123 4.79 -27.67 4.98
CA GLU A 123 6.05 -27.51 4.22
C GLU A 123 5.84 -27.80 2.72
N GLU A 124 5.06 -28.80 2.39
CA GLU A 124 4.73 -29.15 1.00
C GLU A 124 3.94 -28.01 0.31
N GLU A 125 2.96 -27.45 0.99
CA GLU A 125 2.16 -26.32 0.48
C GLU A 125 2.98 -25.04 0.34
N VAL A 126 3.96 -24.80 1.24
CA VAL A 126 4.93 -23.70 1.13
C VAL A 126 5.75 -23.87 -0.14
N LEU A 127 6.37 -25.03 -0.36
CA LEU A 127 7.19 -25.30 -1.55
C LEU A 127 6.36 -25.21 -2.84
N LYS A 128 5.12 -25.71 -2.81
CA LYS A 128 4.20 -25.56 -3.94
C LYS A 128 3.93 -24.10 -4.25
N ARG A 129 3.64 -23.27 -3.23
CA ARG A 129 3.39 -21.84 -3.41
C ARG A 129 4.63 -21.11 -3.93
N LEU A 130 5.82 -21.42 -3.42
CA LEU A 130 7.07 -20.84 -3.92
C LEU A 130 7.35 -21.24 -5.37
N SER A 131 7.07 -22.48 -5.76
CA SER A 131 7.16 -22.92 -7.17
C SER A 131 6.19 -22.17 -8.08
N GLU A 132 4.97 -21.90 -7.62
CA GLU A 132 3.98 -21.10 -8.37
C GLU A 132 4.46 -19.64 -8.54
N LEU A 133 4.92 -19.00 -7.47
CA LEU A 133 5.47 -17.64 -7.49
C LEU A 133 6.74 -17.56 -8.35
N GLY A 134 7.59 -18.59 -8.31
CA GLY A 134 8.82 -18.68 -9.08
C GLY A 134 8.61 -18.65 -10.59
N GLN A 135 7.42 -19.00 -11.10
CA GLN A 135 7.10 -18.91 -12.53
C GLN A 135 7.15 -17.48 -13.08
N SER A 136 6.85 -16.49 -12.23
CA SER A 136 6.88 -15.06 -12.58
C SER A 136 8.03 -14.30 -11.94
N HIS A 137 8.67 -14.83 -10.88
CA HIS A 137 9.69 -14.16 -10.08
C HIS A 137 10.97 -14.99 -10.02
N SER A 138 11.98 -14.63 -10.81
CA SER A 138 13.24 -15.38 -10.96
C SER A 138 14.02 -15.52 -9.64
N VAL A 139 13.93 -14.54 -8.73
CA VAL A 139 14.54 -14.60 -7.40
C VAL A 139 13.90 -15.68 -6.56
N ILE A 140 12.56 -15.73 -6.53
CA ILE A 140 11.82 -16.77 -5.78
C ILE A 140 12.06 -18.15 -6.39
N GLN A 141 12.18 -18.25 -7.71
CA GLN A 141 12.53 -19.50 -8.38
C GLN A 141 13.89 -20.05 -7.90
N LYS A 142 14.91 -19.19 -7.80
CA LYS A 142 16.23 -19.58 -7.28
C LYS A 142 16.16 -20.03 -5.83
N ILE A 143 15.37 -19.35 -4.97
CA ILE A 143 15.16 -19.75 -3.59
C ILE A 143 14.46 -21.10 -3.53
N TYR A 144 13.42 -21.33 -4.32
CA TYR A 144 12.71 -22.60 -4.42
C TYR A 144 13.65 -23.75 -4.82
N GLU A 145 14.48 -23.56 -5.84
CA GLU A 145 15.43 -24.56 -6.30
C GLU A 145 16.48 -24.92 -5.23
N ASN A 146 16.79 -23.99 -4.33
CA ASN A 146 17.76 -24.15 -3.25
C ASN A 146 17.10 -24.18 -1.85
N HIS A 147 15.81 -24.46 -1.75
CA HIS A 147 15.01 -24.31 -0.54
C HIS A 147 15.59 -25.01 0.69
N SER A 148 16.31 -26.14 0.51
CA SER A 148 16.94 -26.87 1.61
C SER A 148 18.03 -26.09 2.38
N GLN A 149 18.52 -24.98 1.83
CA GLN A 149 19.52 -24.12 2.47
C GLN A 149 18.87 -23.04 3.34
N TYR A 150 17.59 -22.78 3.19
CA TYR A 150 16.87 -21.70 3.86
C TYR A 150 16.08 -22.19 5.07
N PRO A 151 15.98 -21.39 6.15
CA PRO A 151 15.10 -21.71 7.28
C PRO A 151 13.63 -21.86 6.84
N LYS A 152 12.93 -22.82 7.44
CA LYS A 152 11.53 -23.11 7.10
C LYS A 152 10.59 -21.94 7.37
N ASP A 153 10.82 -21.19 8.42
CA ASP A 153 10.05 -20.00 8.78
C ASP A 153 10.25 -18.87 7.76
N LEU A 154 11.45 -18.69 7.23
CA LEU A 154 11.71 -17.75 6.14
C LEU A 154 10.98 -18.14 4.86
N LEU A 155 11.00 -19.43 4.48
CA LEU A 155 10.28 -19.92 3.31
C LEU A 155 8.76 -19.74 3.49
N ALA A 156 8.22 -20.01 4.68
CA ALA A 156 6.82 -19.80 5.00
C ALA A 156 6.42 -18.32 4.98
N ALA A 157 7.30 -17.42 5.48
CA ALA A 157 7.11 -15.98 5.40
C ALA A 157 7.10 -15.50 3.95
N LEU A 158 8.07 -15.93 3.13
CA LEU A 158 8.16 -15.61 1.70
C LEU A 158 6.94 -16.10 0.91
N ALA A 159 6.44 -17.31 1.21
CA ALA A 159 5.24 -17.84 0.56
C ALA A 159 3.97 -17.03 0.90
N ASN A 160 3.94 -16.35 2.04
CA ASN A 160 2.86 -15.46 2.46
C ASN A 160 3.05 -14.01 2.03
N ASN A 161 4.31 -13.57 1.92
CA ASN A 161 4.65 -12.24 1.47
C ASN A 161 5.83 -12.28 0.46
N PRO A 162 5.56 -12.38 -0.83
CA PRO A 162 6.59 -12.41 -1.86
C PRO A 162 7.38 -11.10 -1.97
N GLU A 163 6.94 -9.98 -1.39
CA GLU A 163 7.71 -8.73 -1.31
C GLU A 163 9.06 -8.90 -0.60
N MET A 164 9.18 -9.94 0.24
CA MET A 164 10.43 -10.28 0.95
C MET A 164 11.48 -10.99 0.07
N ALA A 165 11.27 -11.14 -1.24
CA ALA A 165 12.12 -12.00 -2.08
C ALA A 165 13.61 -11.63 -2.02
N ASP A 166 13.94 -10.34 -2.12
CA ASP A 166 15.34 -9.88 -2.08
C ASP A 166 15.95 -10.06 -0.68
N PHE A 167 15.19 -9.78 0.38
CA PHE A 167 15.61 -10.09 1.73
C PHE A 167 15.86 -11.60 1.90
N ALA A 168 14.95 -12.45 1.44
CA ALA A 168 15.10 -13.89 1.54
C ALA A 168 16.33 -14.37 0.73
N ALA A 169 16.55 -13.86 -0.47
CA ALA A 169 17.71 -14.20 -1.27
C ALA A 169 19.04 -13.83 -0.60
N GLY A 170 19.07 -12.68 0.08
CA GLY A 170 20.24 -12.21 0.82
C GLY A 170 20.50 -12.94 2.14
N TYR A 171 19.54 -13.70 2.65
CA TYR A 171 19.57 -14.25 4.02
C TYR A 171 20.80 -15.13 4.34
N LEU A 172 21.33 -15.83 3.35
CA LEU A 172 22.50 -16.72 3.52
C LEU A 172 23.84 -15.98 3.43
N ASN A 173 23.83 -14.68 3.11
CA ASN A 173 25.06 -13.89 3.00
C ASN A 173 25.55 -13.43 4.38
N GLU A 174 26.84 -13.04 4.47
CA GLU A 174 27.34 -12.35 5.64
C GLU A 174 26.90 -10.89 5.65
N HIS A 175 26.31 -10.44 6.77
CA HIS A 175 25.75 -9.09 6.93
C HIS A 175 26.45 -8.29 8.04
N LYS A 176 27.79 -8.34 8.08
CA LYS A 176 28.58 -7.75 9.18
C LYS A 176 28.56 -6.21 9.23
N ASP A 177 28.32 -5.56 8.08
CA ASP A 177 28.55 -4.13 7.92
C ASP A 177 27.30 -3.35 7.46
N ASN A 178 26.09 -3.87 7.68
CA ASN A 178 24.88 -3.13 7.33
C ASN A 178 24.78 -1.85 8.16
N VAL A 179 24.91 -0.71 7.48
CA VAL A 179 24.74 0.62 8.09
C VAL A 179 23.26 0.81 8.40
N SER A 180 22.94 0.88 9.70
CA SER A 180 21.62 1.27 10.18
C SER A 180 21.43 2.78 9.97
N GLY A 181 20.18 3.19 9.74
CA GLY A 181 19.82 4.60 9.64
C GLY A 181 18.63 4.79 8.72
N LEU A 182 18.00 5.96 8.82
CA LEU A 182 16.90 6.34 7.96
C LEU A 182 17.43 7.03 6.70
N THR A 183 16.79 6.76 5.56
CA THR A 183 17.06 7.47 4.31
C THR A 183 16.58 8.91 4.39
N ALA A 184 17.07 9.79 3.48
CA ALA A 184 16.61 11.16 3.39
C ALA A 184 15.09 11.21 3.08
N ALA A 185 14.60 10.34 2.20
CA ALA A 185 13.19 10.26 1.85
C ALA A 185 12.30 9.85 3.02
N GLU A 186 12.73 8.91 3.87
CA GLU A 186 11.98 8.53 5.08
C GLU A 186 11.93 9.66 6.11
N LYS A 187 13.01 10.42 6.26
CA LYS A 187 13.09 11.57 7.18
C LYS A 187 12.15 12.72 6.78
N GLU A 188 11.88 12.87 5.50
CA GLU A 188 10.97 13.87 4.95
C GLU A 188 9.49 13.48 5.05
N GLN A 189 9.19 12.18 5.25
CA GLN A 189 7.81 11.71 5.38
C GLN A 189 7.28 11.91 6.80
N ASP A 190 6.00 12.28 6.91
CA ASP A 190 5.34 12.38 8.21
C ASP A 190 5.14 11.00 8.86
N PHE A 191 4.78 9.99 8.05
CA PHE A 191 4.53 8.62 8.50
C PHE A 191 5.25 7.60 7.61
N PRO A 192 6.59 7.52 7.68
CA PRO A 192 7.34 6.57 6.85
C PRO A 192 6.97 5.13 7.22
N LEU A 193 6.88 4.28 6.20
CA LEU A 193 6.75 2.84 6.41
C LEU A 193 8.15 2.24 6.59
N PHE A 194 8.41 1.69 7.77
CA PHE A 194 9.59 0.85 7.99
C PHE A 194 9.21 -0.61 7.84
N LEU A 195 9.93 -1.33 6.98
CA LEU A 195 9.71 -2.76 6.78
C LEU A 195 10.65 -3.54 7.70
N GLN A 196 10.12 -4.49 8.48
CA GLN A 196 10.93 -5.28 9.41
C GLN A 196 12.04 -6.07 8.69
N TRP A 197 11.79 -6.44 7.44
CA TRP A 197 12.74 -7.18 6.60
C TRP A 197 13.65 -6.29 5.73
N ASP A 198 13.68 -4.97 5.95
CA ASP A 198 14.64 -4.09 5.30
C ASP A 198 16.07 -4.53 5.65
N PRO A 199 16.96 -4.76 4.66
CA PRO A 199 18.33 -5.24 4.89
C PRO A 199 19.17 -4.38 5.82
N ARG A 200 18.84 -3.10 6.01
CA ARG A 200 19.55 -2.23 6.97
C ARG A 200 19.48 -2.76 8.40
N TRP A 201 18.43 -3.46 8.76
CA TRP A 201 18.22 -4.04 10.10
C TRP A 201 17.65 -5.46 10.09
N GLY A 202 16.99 -5.91 9.03
CA GLY A 202 16.24 -7.16 8.97
C GLY A 202 17.07 -8.41 9.27
N TYR A 203 18.34 -8.44 8.93
CA TYR A 203 19.22 -9.58 9.20
C TYR A 203 19.78 -9.61 10.62
N ARG A 204 19.62 -8.53 11.42
CA ARG A 204 20.11 -8.50 12.80
C ARG A 204 19.30 -9.47 13.66
N SER A 205 20.00 -10.15 14.57
CA SER A 205 19.36 -11.12 15.48
C SER A 205 18.29 -10.46 16.33
N TYR A 206 17.15 -11.14 16.43
CA TYR A 206 16.07 -10.80 17.34
C TYR A 206 15.43 -12.08 17.85
N GLY A 207 15.79 -12.47 19.06
CA GLY A 207 15.57 -13.80 19.62
C GLY A 207 16.78 -14.72 19.47
N THR A 208 16.65 -15.96 19.94
CA THR A 208 17.75 -16.94 19.96
C THR A 208 18.08 -17.44 18.56
N ASP A 209 17.07 -17.73 17.75
CA ASP A 209 17.22 -18.38 16.43
C ASP A 209 16.44 -17.60 15.33
N SER A 210 16.26 -16.30 15.50
CA SER A 210 15.49 -15.48 14.57
C SER A 210 16.15 -14.11 14.32
N CYS A 211 15.57 -13.32 13.45
CA CYS A 211 16.04 -11.99 13.10
C CYS A 211 14.89 -10.98 13.08
N ILE A 212 15.23 -9.69 13.00
CA ILE A 212 14.23 -8.62 12.93
C ILE A 212 13.29 -8.83 11.73
N GLY A 213 13.82 -9.26 10.58
CA GLY A 213 13.03 -9.53 9.39
C GLY A 213 11.91 -10.54 9.56
N LEU A 214 12.05 -11.48 10.50
CA LEU A 214 11.06 -12.52 10.77
C LEU A 214 10.24 -12.26 12.03
N ALA A 215 10.85 -11.71 13.08
CA ALA A 215 10.23 -11.57 14.40
C ALA A 215 10.09 -10.12 14.90
N GLY A 216 10.59 -9.13 14.16
CA GLY A 216 10.76 -7.74 14.60
C GLY A 216 9.57 -6.81 14.36
N CYS A 217 8.36 -7.31 14.11
CA CYS A 217 7.18 -6.46 13.87
C CYS A 217 6.91 -5.47 15.02
N GLY A 218 7.09 -5.90 16.27
CA GLY A 218 6.89 -5.04 17.45
C GLY A 218 7.89 -3.88 17.51
N PRO A 219 9.21 -4.14 17.53
CA PRO A 219 10.23 -3.08 17.47
C PRO A 219 10.06 -2.15 16.28
N THR A 220 9.71 -2.67 15.10
CA THR A 220 9.52 -1.86 13.90
C THR A 220 8.30 -0.95 14.00
N CYS A 221 7.15 -1.43 14.49
CA CYS A 221 6.00 -0.58 14.75
C CYS A 221 6.32 0.51 15.78
N LEU A 222 7.03 0.14 16.83
CA LEU A 222 7.40 1.11 17.89
C LEU A 222 8.39 2.15 17.35
N SER A 223 9.36 1.75 16.53
CA SER A 223 10.28 2.66 15.85
C SER A 223 9.54 3.70 15.01
N MET A 224 8.59 3.27 14.15
CA MET A 224 7.74 4.19 13.37
C MET A 224 6.96 5.17 14.27
N ALA A 225 6.33 4.66 15.32
CA ALA A 225 5.57 5.49 16.25
C ALA A 225 6.44 6.52 16.97
N LEU A 226 7.61 6.12 17.48
CA LEU A 226 8.54 6.99 18.16
C LEU A 226 9.14 8.03 17.23
N PHE A 227 9.57 7.62 16.04
CA PHE A 227 10.07 8.57 15.04
C PHE A 227 9.02 9.65 14.70
N TYR A 228 7.78 9.25 14.44
CA TYR A 228 6.70 10.20 14.18
C TYR A 228 6.49 11.19 15.34
N LEU A 229 6.45 10.67 16.57
CA LEU A 229 6.08 11.49 17.74
C LEU A 229 7.24 12.35 18.27
N THR A 230 8.49 11.98 18.01
CA THR A 230 9.67 12.66 18.56
C THR A 230 10.55 13.32 17.52
N GLY A 231 10.55 12.84 16.27
CA GLY A 231 11.49 13.25 15.24
C GLY A 231 12.91 12.70 15.44
N ASP A 232 13.11 11.78 16.37
CA ASP A 232 14.43 11.21 16.63
C ASP A 232 14.76 10.11 15.59
N GLU A 233 15.68 10.43 14.70
CA GLU A 233 16.12 9.58 13.60
C GLU A 233 16.96 8.38 14.06
N ASN A 234 17.39 8.36 15.32
CA ASN A 234 18.18 7.26 15.90
C ASN A 234 17.30 6.10 16.41
N LEU A 235 15.99 6.29 16.51
CA LEU A 235 15.06 5.28 17.01
C LEU A 235 14.68 4.29 15.89
N THR A 236 15.68 3.71 15.24
CA THR A 236 15.52 2.73 14.16
C THR A 236 15.07 1.37 14.67
N PRO A 237 14.47 0.50 13.83
CA PRO A 237 13.99 -0.82 14.22
C PRO A 237 15.03 -1.69 14.94
N ASP A 238 16.29 -1.64 14.51
CA ASP A 238 17.37 -2.40 15.16
C ASP A 238 17.72 -1.85 16.55
N LYS A 239 17.66 -0.53 16.76
CA LYS A 239 17.91 0.06 18.08
C LYS A 239 16.82 -0.29 19.08
N ILE A 240 15.57 -0.30 18.62
CA ILE A 240 14.45 -0.73 19.48
C ILE A 240 14.50 -2.25 19.73
N ALA A 241 14.91 -3.05 18.75
CA ALA A 241 15.10 -4.49 18.90
C ALA A 241 16.25 -4.81 19.86
N GLU A 242 17.38 -4.14 19.74
CA GLU A 242 18.54 -4.23 20.67
C GLU A 242 18.09 -3.93 22.10
N TYR A 243 17.43 -2.80 22.32
CA TYR A 243 16.89 -2.43 23.63
C TYR A 243 15.90 -3.48 24.15
N SER A 244 15.02 -3.99 23.29
CA SER A 244 14.05 -5.03 23.64
C SER A 244 14.73 -6.32 24.16
N MET A 245 15.79 -6.75 23.48
CA MET A 245 16.56 -7.94 23.89
C MET A 245 17.29 -7.72 25.21
N GLU A 246 18.00 -6.59 25.35
CA GLU A 246 18.80 -6.26 26.54
C GLU A 246 17.96 -6.10 27.80
N ASN A 247 16.70 -5.65 27.66
CA ASN A 247 15.81 -5.36 28.79
C ASN A 247 14.70 -6.42 29.00
N GLY A 248 14.83 -7.58 28.33
CA GLY A 248 13.93 -8.73 28.55
C GLY A 248 12.52 -8.58 28.00
N TYR A 249 12.33 -7.75 26.97
CA TYR A 249 11.05 -7.60 26.29
C TYR A 249 10.87 -8.59 25.11
N TYR A 250 11.87 -9.39 24.83
CA TYR A 250 11.71 -10.52 23.92
C TYR A 250 11.36 -11.78 24.71
N VAL A 251 10.38 -12.55 24.24
CA VAL A 251 9.92 -13.81 24.85
C VAL A 251 10.06 -14.93 23.83
N ASP A 252 10.91 -15.89 24.12
CA ASP A 252 11.15 -17.04 23.23
C ASP A 252 9.84 -17.73 22.84
N GLY A 253 9.70 -18.03 21.55
CA GLY A 253 8.50 -18.64 20.98
C GLY A 253 7.26 -17.75 20.89
N THR A 254 7.33 -16.52 21.43
CA THR A 254 6.19 -15.56 21.42
C THR A 254 6.53 -14.29 20.65
N GLY A 255 7.81 -13.86 20.67
CA GLY A 255 8.29 -12.61 20.10
C GLY A 255 8.26 -11.45 21.09
N THR A 256 7.87 -10.26 20.65
CA THR A 256 7.88 -9.04 21.46
C THR A 256 6.80 -9.03 22.52
N ALA A 257 7.19 -8.85 23.79
CA ALA A 257 6.27 -8.69 24.92
C ALA A 257 5.47 -7.39 24.79
N TRP A 258 4.20 -7.41 25.21
CA TRP A 258 3.34 -6.24 25.22
C TRP A 258 3.87 -5.09 26.10
N ALA A 259 4.65 -5.42 27.13
CA ALA A 259 5.27 -4.43 28.01
C ALA A 259 6.20 -3.46 27.26
N LEU A 260 6.86 -3.89 26.17
CA LEU A 260 7.65 -2.99 25.34
C LEU A 260 6.81 -1.80 24.85
N MET A 261 5.57 -2.05 24.42
CA MET A 261 4.64 -1.04 23.92
C MET A 261 4.18 -0.06 25.01
N GLU A 262 4.22 -0.48 26.27
CA GLU A 262 3.77 0.32 27.41
C GLU A 262 4.89 1.12 28.05
N ASP A 263 6.11 0.59 28.11
CA ASP A 263 7.19 1.15 28.91
C ASP A 263 8.14 2.04 28.08
N VAL A 264 8.54 1.61 26.91
CA VAL A 264 9.55 2.31 26.12
C VAL A 264 9.09 3.72 25.68
N PRO A 265 7.86 3.96 25.21
CA PRO A 265 7.45 5.31 24.82
C PRO A 265 7.48 6.33 25.96
N LYS A 266 7.29 5.89 27.21
CA LYS A 266 7.37 6.75 28.38
C LYS A 266 8.76 7.35 28.59
N LEU A 267 9.82 6.63 28.17
CA LEU A 267 11.20 7.12 28.24
C LEU A 267 11.42 8.34 27.34
N TYR A 268 10.58 8.50 26.34
CA TYR A 268 10.62 9.60 25.35
C TYR A 268 9.54 10.66 25.60
N GLY A 269 8.92 10.66 26.79
CA GLY A 269 7.89 11.65 27.16
C GLY A 269 6.58 11.46 26.40
N ILE A 270 6.22 10.22 26.07
CA ILE A 270 4.99 9.89 25.36
C ILE A 270 4.00 9.28 26.35
N ASN A 271 2.78 9.81 26.40
CA ASN A 271 1.67 9.21 27.13
C ASN A 271 1.18 7.97 26.39
N VAL A 272 1.11 6.87 27.11
CA VAL A 272 0.59 5.60 26.61
C VAL A 272 -0.75 5.31 27.26
N THR A 273 -1.76 5.05 26.44
CA THR A 273 -3.10 4.68 26.92
C THR A 273 -3.50 3.34 26.31
N LYS A 274 -3.85 2.38 27.16
CA LYS A 274 -4.44 1.12 26.70
C LYS A 274 -5.91 1.36 26.35
N LEU A 275 -6.30 0.99 25.15
CA LEU A 275 -7.63 1.26 24.60
C LEU A 275 -8.47 -0.02 24.50
N SER A 276 -9.78 0.12 24.62
CA SER A 276 -10.71 -0.91 24.15
C SER A 276 -10.84 -0.87 22.64
N ALA A 277 -11.18 -2.02 22.01
CA ALA A 277 -11.30 -2.17 20.57
C ALA A 277 -12.59 -1.52 20.03
N GLU A 278 -12.63 -0.19 20.12
CA GLU A 278 -13.67 0.68 19.58
C GLU A 278 -13.03 1.72 18.66
N GLU A 279 -13.60 1.89 17.48
CA GLU A 279 -13.07 2.80 16.46
C GLU A 279 -12.99 4.25 16.96
N SER A 280 -13.98 4.68 17.76
CA SER A 280 -14.00 6.01 18.36
C SER A 280 -12.79 6.30 19.25
N ASN A 281 -12.27 5.27 19.96
CA ASN A 281 -11.09 5.42 20.81
C ASN A 281 -9.83 5.59 19.97
N ILE A 282 -9.73 4.85 18.86
CA ILE A 282 -8.62 4.99 17.89
C ILE A 282 -8.64 6.39 17.30
N ARG A 283 -9.79 6.82 16.76
CA ARG A 283 -9.96 8.15 16.18
C ARG A 283 -9.64 9.26 17.18
N ALA A 284 -10.04 9.12 18.44
CA ALA A 284 -9.73 10.12 19.46
C ALA A 284 -8.22 10.29 19.70
N ILE A 285 -7.41 9.24 19.58
CA ILE A 285 -5.94 9.34 19.63
C ILE A 285 -5.41 10.06 18.39
N LEU A 286 -5.86 9.64 17.20
CA LEU A 286 -5.40 10.20 15.93
C LEU A 286 -5.76 11.69 15.79
N ASP A 287 -6.97 12.09 16.18
CA ASP A 287 -7.45 13.47 16.16
C ASP A 287 -6.64 14.40 17.09
N ASN A 288 -5.99 13.82 18.10
CA ASN A 288 -5.07 14.55 18.99
C ASN A 288 -3.59 14.47 18.56
N GLY A 289 -3.34 14.15 17.30
CA GLY A 289 -1.98 14.07 16.73
C GLY A 289 -1.16 12.90 17.25
N GLY A 290 -1.82 11.87 17.76
CA GLY A 290 -1.21 10.63 18.20
C GLY A 290 -1.21 9.54 17.13
N VAL A 291 -0.70 8.37 17.49
CA VAL A 291 -0.75 7.14 16.69
C VAL A 291 -1.15 5.97 17.55
N VAL A 292 -1.53 4.86 16.92
CA VAL A 292 -2.03 3.67 17.64
C VAL A 292 -1.29 2.42 17.15
N ILE A 293 -0.75 1.63 18.08
CA ILE A 293 -0.23 0.29 17.75
C ILE A 293 -1.26 -0.74 18.21
N CYS A 294 -1.54 -1.71 17.33
CA CYS A 294 -2.37 -2.87 17.63
C CYS A 294 -1.54 -4.15 17.60
N SER A 295 -1.67 -4.98 18.63
CA SER A 295 -1.33 -6.39 18.54
C SER A 295 -2.52 -7.12 17.93
N VAL A 296 -2.28 -7.89 16.86
CA VAL A 296 -3.32 -8.66 16.16
C VAL A 296 -2.99 -10.15 16.18
N GLY A 297 -4.02 -10.98 16.23
CA GLY A 297 -3.91 -12.41 16.04
C GLY A 297 -4.18 -12.81 14.59
N ARG A 298 -4.33 -14.12 14.35
CA ARG A 298 -4.66 -14.69 13.03
C ARG A 298 -5.75 -13.88 12.33
N GLY A 299 -5.51 -13.50 11.10
CA GLY A 299 -6.46 -12.69 10.32
C GLY A 299 -5.87 -12.17 9.01
N GLU A 300 -6.14 -10.93 8.71
CA GLU A 300 -5.72 -10.27 7.46
C GLU A 300 -4.22 -9.98 7.41
N PHE A 301 -3.55 -9.86 8.58
CA PHE A 301 -2.15 -9.45 8.67
C PHE A 301 -1.20 -10.61 8.99
N THR A 302 -1.68 -11.69 9.60
CA THR A 302 -0.84 -12.78 10.08
C THR A 302 -1.60 -14.09 10.26
N THR A 303 -0.85 -15.21 10.27
CA THR A 303 -1.37 -16.54 10.64
C THR A 303 -1.28 -16.82 12.15
N SER A 304 -0.53 -16.01 12.92
CA SER A 304 -0.29 -16.24 14.35
C SER A 304 -0.47 -14.95 15.18
N GLY A 305 0.56 -14.16 15.32
CA GLY A 305 0.59 -12.89 16.03
C GLY A 305 1.39 -11.86 15.23
N HIS A 306 1.00 -10.58 15.32
CA HIS A 306 1.66 -9.50 14.62
C HIS A 306 1.38 -8.16 15.28
N TYR A 307 2.14 -7.13 14.92
CA TYR A 307 1.90 -5.76 15.30
C TYR A 307 1.71 -4.90 14.05
N ILE A 308 0.78 -3.96 14.10
CA ILE A 308 0.50 -2.97 13.06
C ILE A 308 0.41 -1.59 13.67
N LEU A 309 0.76 -0.54 12.91
CA LEU A 309 0.66 0.86 13.30
C LEU A 309 -0.48 1.54 12.55
N ILE A 310 -1.46 2.10 13.25
CA ILE A 310 -2.51 2.97 12.67
C ILE A 310 -2.04 4.41 12.88
N TYR A 311 -1.88 5.14 11.78
CA TYR A 311 -1.37 6.51 11.80
C TYR A 311 -2.37 7.57 11.35
N GLY A 312 -3.53 7.15 10.82
CA GLY A 312 -4.56 8.05 10.35
C GLY A 312 -5.83 7.33 9.91
N TYR A 313 -6.77 8.09 9.39
CA TYR A 313 -7.99 7.59 8.75
C TYR A 313 -8.55 8.64 7.80
N ASP A 314 -9.38 8.20 6.87
CA ASP A 314 -10.18 9.04 5.98
C ASP A 314 -11.61 8.49 5.83
N SER A 315 -12.34 8.92 4.79
CA SER A 315 -13.70 8.44 4.51
C SER A 315 -13.76 6.99 4.06
N GLU A 316 -12.65 6.42 3.59
CA GLU A 316 -12.57 5.05 3.08
C GLU A 316 -12.13 4.05 4.14
N GLY A 317 -11.43 4.51 5.22
CA GLY A 317 -11.01 3.64 6.30
C GLY A 317 -9.76 4.11 7.05
N LEU A 318 -9.18 3.18 7.81
CA LEU A 318 -7.95 3.40 8.56
C LEU A 318 -6.72 3.32 7.66
N LEU A 319 -5.76 4.18 7.92
CA LEU A 319 -4.42 4.20 7.34
C LEU A 319 -3.49 3.39 8.24
N ILE A 320 -2.95 2.30 7.73
CA ILE A 320 -2.15 1.35 8.50
C ILE A 320 -0.79 1.16 7.85
N ASN A 321 0.27 1.25 8.65
CA ASN A 321 1.59 0.74 8.30
C ASN A 321 1.73 -0.69 8.87
N ASP A 322 1.77 -1.68 7.98
CA ASP A 322 2.12 -3.05 8.29
C ASP A 322 3.63 -3.24 8.10
N PRO A 323 4.43 -3.43 9.16
CA PRO A 323 5.88 -3.54 9.06
C PRO A 323 6.34 -4.75 8.23
N ASN A 324 5.44 -5.66 7.90
CA ASN A 324 5.75 -6.83 7.08
C ASN A 324 5.29 -6.72 5.62
N CYS A 325 4.49 -5.69 5.23
CA CYS A 325 3.89 -5.72 3.91
C CYS A 325 3.53 -4.34 3.35
N VAL A 326 4.12 -3.99 2.22
CA VAL A 326 3.83 -2.74 1.48
C VAL A 326 2.42 -2.76 0.92
N ALA A 327 2.01 -3.87 0.29
CA ALA A 327 0.68 -3.99 -0.31
C ALA A 327 -0.44 -3.80 0.73
N ARG A 328 -0.29 -4.35 1.94
CA ARG A 328 -1.26 -4.15 3.03
C ARG A 328 -1.21 -2.74 3.61
N SER A 329 -0.06 -2.08 3.57
CA SER A 329 0.09 -0.68 4.01
C SER A 329 -0.53 0.31 3.01
N ASN A 330 -0.58 -0.04 1.74
CA ASN A 330 -1.12 0.81 0.68
C ASN A 330 -2.65 0.73 0.51
N GLN A 331 -3.33 -0.14 1.26
CA GLN A 331 -4.80 -0.22 1.21
C GLN A 331 -5.46 0.41 2.43
N LYS A 332 -6.72 0.77 2.28
CA LYS A 332 -7.56 1.26 3.38
C LYS A 332 -8.21 0.09 4.11
N TRP A 333 -8.34 0.23 5.42
CA TRP A 333 -8.87 -0.84 6.26
C TRP A 333 -10.14 -0.40 6.99
N ILE A 334 -11.24 -1.09 6.76
CA ILE A 334 -12.48 -0.86 7.49
C ILE A 334 -12.37 -1.50 8.88
N PHE A 335 -12.51 -0.70 9.93
CA PHE A 335 -12.30 -1.16 11.31
C PHE A 335 -13.14 -2.39 11.67
N SER A 336 -14.42 -2.43 11.28
CA SER A 336 -15.32 -3.55 11.56
C SER A 336 -14.85 -4.88 10.95
N GLU A 337 -14.08 -4.83 9.85
CA GLU A 337 -13.54 -6.01 9.16
C GLU A 337 -12.28 -6.55 9.85
N ILE A 338 -11.52 -5.69 10.52
CA ILE A 338 -10.27 -6.09 11.20
C ILE A 338 -10.38 -6.19 12.72
N ARG A 339 -11.44 -5.64 13.34
CA ARG A 339 -11.62 -5.58 14.79
C ARG A 339 -11.49 -6.93 15.48
N TRP A 340 -12.02 -7.98 14.88
CA TRP A 340 -12.09 -9.32 15.48
C TRP A 340 -10.72 -9.96 15.74
N GLN A 341 -9.70 -9.57 14.99
CA GLN A 341 -8.33 -10.08 15.14
C GLN A 341 -7.49 -9.27 16.16
N ILE A 342 -7.95 -8.09 16.58
CA ILE A 342 -7.23 -7.22 17.49
C ILE A 342 -7.23 -7.83 18.90
N LYS A 343 -6.04 -7.92 19.52
CA LYS A 343 -5.81 -8.46 20.85
C LYS A 343 -5.56 -7.37 21.90
N ASN A 344 -4.73 -6.38 21.57
CA ASN A 344 -4.45 -5.21 22.36
C ASN A 344 -4.31 -3.97 21.49
N ILE A 345 -4.59 -2.81 22.07
CA ILE A 345 -4.47 -1.50 21.43
C ILE A 345 -3.80 -0.54 22.40
N TRP A 346 -2.77 0.16 21.93
CA TRP A 346 -2.09 1.22 22.66
C TRP A 346 -2.14 2.51 21.84
N GLY A 347 -2.68 3.57 22.43
CA GLY A 347 -2.67 4.92 21.89
C GLY A 347 -1.50 5.70 22.47
N TYR A 348 -0.81 6.46 21.65
CA TYR A 348 0.37 7.26 21.98
C TYR A 348 0.12 8.71 21.65
N ILE A 349 0.31 9.61 22.63
CA ILE A 349 0.18 11.04 22.46
C ILE A 349 1.39 11.71 23.14
N PRO A 350 2.08 12.69 22.51
CA PRO A 350 3.18 13.41 23.13
C PRO A 350 2.71 14.16 24.39
N THR A 351 3.49 14.14 25.46
CA THR A 351 3.25 14.99 26.63
C THR A 351 3.74 16.39 26.34
N GLY A 352 2.85 17.37 26.24
CA GLY A 352 3.00 18.76 25.85
C GLY A 352 4.40 19.41 25.96
N GLN A 353 4.71 20.25 25.00
CA GLN A 353 5.88 21.09 24.69
C GLN A 353 6.95 20.51 23.72
N ASN A 354 7.01 19.23 23.47
CA ASN A 354 7.91 18.68 22.45
C ASN A 354 7.20 18.37 21.10
N VAL A 355 6.09 19.02 20.83
CA VAL A 355 5.55 19.05 19.46
C VAL A 355 6.54 19.89 18.65
N VAL A 356 7.58 19.24 18.11
CA VAL A 356 8.32 19.80 16.98
C VAL A 356 7.24 20.12 15.96
N ASN A 357 7.16 21.40 15.55
CA ASN A 357 6.22 21.98 14.61
C ASN A 357 6.25 21.22 13.26
N LYS A 358 5.86 19.97 13.22
CA LYS A 358 5.39 19.32 12.01
C LYS A 358 3.95 19.79 11.84
N LYS A 359 3.71 20.59 10.80
CA LYS A 359 2.40 21.08 10.39
C LYS A 359 1.35 20.00 10.64
N ILE A 360 0.42 20.29 11.54
CA ILE A 360 -0.87 19.62 11.58
C ILE A 360 -1.51 19.97 10.23
N VAL A 361 -1.36 19.08 9.27
CA VAL A 361 -2.14 19.15 8.04
C VAL A 361 -3.50 18.59 8.44
N SER A 362 -4.33 19.51 8.97
CA SER A 362 -5.76 19.29 8.93
C SER A 362 -6.12 19.21 7.44
N VAL A 363 -6.36 18.02 6.96
CA VAL A 363 -7.09 17.83 5.72
C VAL A 363 -8.51 18.29 6.03
N LEU A 364 -8.73 19.60 5.86
CA LEU A 364 -10.06 20.15 5.82
C LEU A 364 -10.70 19.65 4.52
N TYR A 365 -11.74 18.91 4.67
CA TYR A 365 -12.66 18.56 3.60
C TYR A 365 -13.28 19.84 3.04
N GLU A 366 -13.05 20.14 1.76
CA GLU A 366 -14.00 20.82 0.89
C GLU A 366 -14.65 19.79 -0.04
#